data_3398ca44d752d5019d930d5c6b08a075
#
_entry.id   3398ca44d752d5019d930d5c6b08a075
#
_cell.length_a   1.000
_cell.length_b   1.000
_cell.length_c   1.000
_cell.angle_alpha   90.00
_cell.angle_beta   90.00
_cell.angle_gamma   90.00
#
_symmetry.space_group_name_H-M   'P 1'
#
loop_
_entity.id
_entity.type
_entity.pdbx_description
1 polymer ?
#
loop_
_entity_poly.entity_id
_entity_poly.type
_entity_poly.pdbx_seq_one_letter_code
_entity_poly.pdbx_strand_id
1 'polypeptide(L)'
;MRALMGRPASSAPKDVLDHYVRLFKVIGSPGFPMTDAQMRERILAGIQRDFYPVGTQRQMLAIVADVGRAAELARVKSPTLVLHGKADPLVPYPCGEDTARRIQDAKIIGVEGMGHDLPPGVVERLLEPLIPHLHAA
;
A
#
# COMPACT_ATOMS: atom_id res chain seq x y z
N MET A 1 4.38 12.41 5.51
CA MET A 1 3.07 13.11 5.70
C MET A 1 2.84 14.27 4.73
N ARG A 2 3.72 15.28 4.59
CA ARG A 2 3.48 16.43 3.67
C ARG A 2 3.24 16.03 2.20
N ALA A 3 3.90 15.01 1.68
CA ALA A 3 3.71 14.55 0.30
C ALA A 3 2.29 14.04 0.02
N LEU A 4 1.69 13.33 0.99
CA LEU A 4 0.32 12.79 0.89
C LEU A 4 -0.76 13.89 0.94
N MET A 5 -0.47 15.00 1.63
CA MET A 5 -1.38 16.14 1.76
C MET A 5 -1.24 17.16 0.62
N GLY A 6 -0.27 16.94 -0.27
CA GLY A 6 -0.02 17.78 -1.41
C GLY A 6 -1.15 17.69 -2.45
N ARG A 7 -1.21 18.73 -3.30
CA ARG A 7 -2.12 18.74 -4.46
C ARG A 7 -1.30 18.93 -5.74
N PRO A 8 -1.80 18.48 -6.90
CA PRO A 8 -1.24 18.85 -8.20
C PRO A 8 -1.19 20.37 -8.34
N ALA A 9 -0.23 20.89 -9.10
CA ALA A 9 -0.10 22.32 -9.37
C ALA A 9 -1.31 22.88 -10.12
N SER A 10 -1.92 22.03 -10.97
CA SER A 10 -3.18 22.33 -11.68
C SER A 10 -3.92 21.01 -11.98
N SER A 11 -5.10 21.11 -12.58
CA SER A 11 -5.86 19.96 -13.10
C SER A 11 -5.33 19.44 -14.46
N ALA A 12 -4.28 20.05 -15.01
CA ALA A 12 -3.68 19.59 -16.25
C ALA A 12 -3.11 18.16 -16.10
N PRO A 13 -3.31 17.26 -17.07
CA PRO A 13 -2.86 15.87 -16.96
C PRO A 13 -1.38 15.71 -16.60
N LYS A 14 -0.54 16.60 -17.13
CA LYS A 14 0.91 16.61 -16.80
C LYS A 14 1.15 16.89 -15.32
N ASP A 15 0.49 17.89 -14.75
CA ASP A 15 0.68 18.30 -13.36
C ASP A 15 0.16 17.23 -12.37
N VAL A 16 -0.94 16.58 -12.75
CA VAL A 16 -1.49 15.44 -12.03
C VAL A 16 -0.49 14.28 -12.04
N LEU A 17 0.02 13.90 -13.21
CA LEU A 17 1.01 12.84 -13.34
C LEU A 17 2.29 13.15 -12.54
N ASP A 18 2.82 14.36 -12.65
CA ASP A 18 4.03 14.78 -11.93
C ASP A 18 3.82 14.79 -10.41
N HIS A 19 2.62 15.12 -9.94
CA HIS A 19 2.27 15.03 -8.53
C HIS A 19 2.32 13.59 -8.02
N TYR A 20 1.69 12.65 -8.73
CA TYR A 20 1.71 11.24 -8.35
C TYR A 20 3.10 10.61 -8.44
N VAL A 21 3.91 10.98 -9.43
CA VAL A 21 5.32 10.55 -9.49
C VAL A 21 6.09 10.97 -8.24
N ARG A 22 5.94 12.24 -7.80
CA ARG A 22 6.58 12.70 -6.55
C ARG A 22 6.07 11.94 -5.34
N LEU A 23 4.77 11.66 -5.27
CA LEU A 23 4.17 10.90 -4.18
C LEU A 23 4.73 9.49 -4.12
N PHE A 24 4.74 8.76 -5.24
CA PHE A 24 5.23 7.38 -5.30
C PHE A 24 6.75 7.28 -5.04
N LYS A 25 7.53 8.31 -5.37
CA LYS A 25 8.95 8.39 -4.98
C LYS A 25 9.15 8.47 -3.46
N VAL A 26 8.18 9.03 -2.73
CA VAL A 26 8.24 9.13 -1.27
C VAL A 26 7.78 7.84 -0.58
N ILE A 27 6.72 7.22 -1.09
CA ILE A 27 6.11 6.04 -0.45
C ILE A 27 6.57 4.72 -1.05
N GLY A 28 7.28 4.75 -2.17
CA GLY A 28 7.69 3.56 -2.92
C GLY A 28 8.72 2.69 -2.21
N SER A 29 9.02 1.59 -2.84
CA SER A 29 9.89 0.52 -2.33
C SER A 29 11.37 0.80 -2.64
N PRO A 30 12.19 1.23 -1.67
CA PRO A 30 13.60 1.57 -1.95
C PRO A 30 14.44 0.36 -2.38
N GLY A 31 14.09 -0.85 -1.95
CA GLY A 31 14.76 -2.09 -2.35
C GLY A 31 14.34 -2.60 -3.74
N PHE A 32 13.32 -2.00 -4.36
CA PHE A 32 12.76 -2.40 -5.65
C PHE A 32 12.56 -1.17 -6.55
N PRO A 33 13.63 -0.46 -6.90
CA PRO A 33 13.53 0.82 -7.60
C PRO A 33 12.96 0.65 -9.00
N MET A 34 12.07 1.56 -9.37
CA MET A 34 11.60 1.75 -10.75
C MET A 34 12.28 2.96 -11.37
N THR A 35 12.53 2.92 -12.66
CA THR A 35 12.93 4.11 -13.42
C THR A 35 11.78 5.13 -13.47
N ASP A 36 12.10 6.40 -13.69
CA ASP A 36 11.07 7.44 -13.85
C ASP A 36 10.09 7.12 -15.00
N ALA A 37 10.58 6.51 -16.06
CA ALA A 37 9.75 6.10 -17.20
C ALA A 37 8.74 5.02 -16.80
N GLN A 38 9.19 3.95 -16.15
CA GLN A 38 8.32 2.88 -15.66
C GLN A 38 7.28 3.38 -14.67
N MET A 39 7.69 4.26 -13.75
CA MET A 39 6.78 4.85 -12.77
C MET A 39 5.71 5.71 -13.45
N ARG A 40 6.10 6.55 -14.42
CA ARG A 40 5.17 7.39 -15.18
C ARG A 40 4.16 6.55 -15.99
N GLU A 41 4.64 5.54 -16.69
CA GLU A 41 3.79 4.62 -17.45
C GLU A 41 2.73 3.96 -16.56
N ARG A 42 3.16 3.43 -15.41
CA ARG A 42 2.30 2.77 -14.44
C ARG A 42 1.23 3.70 -13.85
N ILE A 43 1.63 4.91 -13.46
CA ILE A 43 0.71 5.92 -12.93
C ILE A 43 -0.27 6.36 -14.02
N LEU A 44 0.21 6.58 -15.25
CA LEU A 44 -0.63 6.98 -16.36
C LEU A 44 -1.69 5.92 -16.68
N ALA A 45 -1.30 4.65 -16.72
CA ALA A 45 -2.24 3.53 -16.89
C ALA A 45 -3.33 3.50 -15.80
N GLY A 46 -2.96 3.80 -14.55
CA GLY A 46 -3.91 3.94 -13.45
C GLY A 46 -4.89 5.10 -13.64
N ILE A 47 -4.39 6.28 -14.01
CA ILE A 47 -5.19 7.48 -14.28
C ILE A 47 -6.14 7.26 -15.44
N GLN A 48 -5.69 6.61 -16.51
CA GLN A 48 -6.51 6.31 -17.70
C GLN A 48 -7.63 5.33 -17.40
N ARG A 49 -7.40 4.38 -16.48
CA ARG A 49 -8.42 3.41 -16.08
C ARG A 49 -9.53 4.05 -15.24
N ASP A 50 -9.15 4.87 -14.27
CA ASP A 50 -10.08 5.64 -13.46
C ASP A 50 -9.33 6.71 -12.65
N PHE A 51 -9.78 7.95 -12.77
CA PHE A 51 -9.26 9.09 -12.02
C PHE A 51 -10.39 9.74 -11.22
N TYR A 52 -10.53 9.32 -9.96
CA TYR A 52 -11.60 9.76 -9.08
C TYR A 52 -11.07 10.35 -7.75
N PRO A 53 -10.56 11.61 -7.75
CA PRO A 53 -9.97 12.23 -6.55
C PRO A 53 -10.93 12.33 -5.35
N VAL A 54 -12.23 12.48 -5.59
CA VAL A 54 -13.24 12.49 -4.53
C VAL A 54 -13.30 11.15 -3.80
N GLY A 55 -13.01 10.05 -4.47
CA GLY A 55 -12.90 8.72 -3.87
C GLY A 55 -11.80 8.66 -2.80
N THR A 56 -10.66 9.27 -3.07
CA THR A 56 -9.56 9.37 -2.08
C THR A 56 -10.00 10.12 -0.82
N GLN A 57 -10.73 11.22 -0.97
CA GLN A 57 -11.25 11.98 0.17
C GLN A 57 -12.25 11.16 0.99
N ARG A 58 -13.17 10.44 0.32
CA ARG A 58 -14.13 9.53 0.99
C ARG A 58 -13.41 8.42 1.74
N GLN A 59 -12.38 7.84 1.14
CA GLN A 59 -11.56 6.80 1.78
C GLN A 59 -10.87 7.34 3.04
N MET A 60 -10.28 8.54 2.99
CA MET A 60 -9.65 9.17 4.16
C MET A 60 -10.65 9.43 5.27
N LEU A 61 -11.86 9.92 4.96
CA LEU A 61 -12.92 10.10 5.94
C LEU A 61 -13.36 8.78 6.57
N ALA A 62 -13.50 7.72 5.79
CA ALA A 62 -13.84 6.39 6.30
C ALA A 62 -12.77 5.86 7.26
N ILE A 63 -11.48 6.03 6.93
CA ILE A 63 -10.36 5.62 7.80
C ILE A 63 -10.41 6.37 9.14
N VAL A 64 -10.65 7.69 9.11
CA VAL A 64 -10.73 8.51 10.34
C VAL A 64 -11.96 8.17 11.18
N ALA A 65 -13.08 7.84 10.56
CA ALA A 65 -14.31 7.48 11.26
C ALA A 65 -14.24 6.08 11.91
N ASP A 66 -13.41 5.18 11.42
CA ASP A 66 -13.33 3.79 11.85
C ASP A 66 -12.23 3.57 12.89
N VAL A 67 -12.45 4.04 14.10
CA VAL A 67 -11.48 3.98 15.20
C VAL A 67 -11.58 2.73 16.09
N GLY A 68 -12.58 1.89 15.92
CA GLY A 68 -12.85 0.72 16.80
C GLY A 68 -12.42 -0.63 16.25
N ARG A 69 -12.04 -0.73 14.99
CA ARG A 69 -11.81 -1.99 14.26
C ARG A 69 -10.74 -2.88 14.88
N ALA A 70 -9.73 -2.31 15.53
CA ALA A 70 -8.63 -3.07 16.11
C ALA A 70 -9.10 -4.12 17.15
N ALA A 71 -10.16 -3.81 17.92
CA ALA A 71 -10.76 -4.75 18.87
C ALA A 71 -11.47 -5.92 18.18
N GLU A 72 -12.02 -5.70 16.99
CA GLU A 72 -12.76 -6.71 16.23
C GLU A 72 -11.84 -7.76 15.57
N LEU A 73 -10.54 -7.48 15.43
CA LEU A 73 -9.58 -8.40 14.81
C LEU A 73 -9.50 -9.74 15.55
N ALA A 74 -9.71 -9.77 16.86
CA ALA A 74 -9.75 -11.01 17.66
C ALA A 74 -10.92 -11.94 17.25
N ARG A 75 -11.91 -11.46 16.52
CA ARG A 75 -13.06 -12.26 16.03
C ARG A 75 -12.79 -12.92 14.69
N VAL A 76 -11.69 -12.58 14.02
CA VAL A 76 -11.30 -13.21 12.74
C VAL A 76 -10.91 -14.66 13.02
N LYS A 77 -11.56 -15.61 12.34
CA LYS A 77 -11.33 -17.05 12.46
C LYS A 77 -10.72 -17.67 11.20
N SER A 78 -10.69 -16.92 10.11
CA SER A 78 -10.10 -17.38 8.85
C SER A 78 -8.58 -17.46 8.98
N PRO A 79 -7.92 -18.46 8.35
CA PRO A 79 -6.46 -18.45 8.21
C PRO A 79 -5.97 -17.10 7.67
N THR A 80 -5.03 -16.48 8.37
CA THR A 80 -4.62 -15.12 8.06
C THR A 80 -3.11 -15.03 7.83
N LEU A 81 -2.72 -14.43 6.71
CA LEU A 81 -1.35 -14.06 6.39
C LEU A 81 -1.27 -12.55 6.21
N VAL A 82 -0.46 -11.88 7.02
CA VAL A 82 -0.13 -10.46 6.89
C VAL A 82 1.16 -10.31 6.11
N LEU A 83 1.12 -9.62 4.98
CA LEU A 83 2.29 -9.27 4.16
C LEU A 83 2.52 -7.77 4.27
N HIS A 84 3.72 -7.33 4.68
CA HIS A 84 3.96 -5.93 4.97
C HIS A 84 5.38 -5.51 4.59
N GLY A 85 5.52 -4.31 4.03
CA GLY A 85 6.82 -3.72 3.71
C GLY A 85 7.54 -3.20 4.96
N LYS A 86 8.79 -3.63 5.16
CA LYS A 86 9.58 -3.12 6.30
C LYS A 86 10.08 -1.69 6.11
N ALA A 87 10.10 -1.21 4.88
CA ALA A 87 10.46 0.18 4.54
C ALA A 87 9.24 1.06 4.24
N ASP A 88 8.02 0.65 4.62
CA ASP A 88 6.80 1.41 4.38
C ASP A 88 6.75 2.68 5.25
N PRO A 89 6.84 3.88 4.64
CA PRO A 89 6.79 5.13 5.38
C PRO A 89 5.37 5.63 5.63
N LEU A 90 4.37 5.04 4.97
CA LEU A 90 2.97 5.45 5.06
C LEU A 90 2.24 4.68 6.17
N VAL A 91 2.39 3.37 6.17
CA VAL A 91 1.90 2.49 7.24
C VAL A 91 3.12 1.77 7.82
N PRO A 92 3.67 2.21 8.96
CA PRO A 92 4.88 1.60 9.55
C PRO A 92 4.71 0.12 9.84
N TYR A 93 5.77 -0.66 9.64
CA TYR A 93 5.77 -2.11 9.83
C TYR A 93 5.17 -2.60 11.17
N PRO A 94 5.36 -1.92 12.32
CA PRO A 94 4.70 -2.28 13.57
C PRO A 94 3.17 -2.33 13.51
N CYS A 95 2.54 -1.62 12.56
CA CYS A 95 1.08 -1.70 12.36
C CYS A 95 0.67 -3.08 11.80
N GLY A 96 1.49 -3.65 10.91
CA GLY A 96 1.31 -5.03 10.43
C GLY A 96 1.52 -6.06 11.53
N GLU A 97 2.55 -5.86 12.36
CA GLU A 97 2.81 -6.72 13.53
C GLU A 97 1.64 -6.67 14.54
N ASP A 98 1.08 -5.49 14.79
CA ASP A 98 -0.08 -5.34 15.66
C ASP A 98 -1.32 -6.06 15.09
N THR A 99 -1.53 -5.96 13.78
CA THR A 99 -2.61 -6.68 13.09
C THR A 99 -2.46 -8.19 13.26
N ALA A 100 -1.28 -8.74 12.98
CA ALA A 100 -1.01 -10.17 13.13
C ALA A 100 -1.16 -10.65 14.57
N ARG A 101 -0.69 -9.88 15.55
CA ARG A 101 -0.79 -10.21 16.97
C ARG A 101 -2.23 -10.28 17.47
N ARG A 102 -3.17 -9.52 16.89
CA ARG A 102 -4.58 -9.47 17.30
C ARG A 102 -5.43 -10.58 16.70
N ILE A 103 -5.00 -11.18 15.60
CA ILE A 103 -5.71 -12.26 14.93
C ILE A 103 -5.12 -13.59 15.36
N GLN A 104 -5.98 -14.49 15.83
CA GLN A 104 -5.55 -15.82 16.29
C GLN A 104 -4.83 -16.58 15.16
N ASP A 105 -3.67 -17.14 15.46
CA ASP A 105 -2.84 -17.95 14.54
C ASP A 105 -2.41 -17.24 13.24
N ALA A 106 -2.55 -15.91 13.18
CA ALA A 106 -2.09 -15.16 12.01
C ALA A 106 -0.56 -15.18 11.90
N LYS A 107 -0.08 -15.30 10.68
CA LYS A 107 1.34 -15.20 10.33
C LYS A 107 1.65 -13.83 9.78
N ILE A 108 2.85 -13.30 10.02
CA ILE A 108 3.34 -12.08 9.38
C ILE A 108 4.65 -12.35 8.66
N ILE A 109 4.76 -11.80 7.45
CA ILE A 109 6.00 -11.79 6.65
C ILE A 109 6.30 -10.35 6.28
N GLY A 110 7.44 -9.86 6.78
CA GLY A 110 7.97 -8.55 6.42
C GLY A 110 8.90 -8.65 5.22
N VAL A 111 8.67 -7.84 4.19
CA VAL A 111 9.50 -7.78 3.00
C VAL A 111 10.51 -6.65 3.13
N GLU A 112 11.80 -6.99 3.15
CA GLU A 112 12.90 -6.02 3.19
C GLU A 112 12.89 -5.10 1.96
N GLY A 113 13.08 -3.80 2.17
CA GLY A 113 13.12 -2.81 1.11
C GLY A 113 11.79 -2.54 0.40
N MET A 114 10.70 -3.20 0.79
CA MET A 114 9.36 -2.90 0.31
C MET A 114 8.80 -1.69 1.04
N GLY A 115 8.30 -0.70 0.29
CA GLY A 115 7.55 0.45 0.74
C GLY A 115 6.03 0.23 0.66
N HIS A 116 5.31 1.31 0.28
CA HIS A 116 3.85 1.31 0.15
C HIS A 116 3.39 1.21 -1.31
N ASP A 117 4.12 0.50 -2.13
CA ASP A 117 3.77 0.24 -3.53
C ASP A 117 4.08 -1.22 -3.91
N LEU A 118 3.62 -1.62 -5.09
CA LEU A 118 3.77 -2.99 -5.58
C LEU A 118 4.51 -3.00 -6.94
N PRO A 119 5.79 -2.62 -6.99
CA PRO A 119 6.59 -2.80 -8.21
C PRO A 119 6.74 -4.30 -8.54
N PRO A 120 7.11 -4.69 -9.77
CA PRO A 120 7.17 -6.09 -10.19
C PRO A 120 7.95 -6.99 -9.23
N GLY A 121 9.14 -6.60 -8.80
CA GLY A 121 9.97 -7.38 -7.88
C GLY A 121 9.35 -7.58 -6.49
N VAL A 122 8.51 -6.64 -6.01
CA VAL A 122 7.72 -6.82 -4.78
C VAL A 122 6.63 -7.85 -5.00
N VAL A 123 5.92 -7.78 -6.12
CA VAL A 123 4.84 -8.74 -6.43
C VAL A 123 5.36 -10.17 -6.42
N GLU A 124 6.52 -10.42 -7.01
CA GLU A 124 7.17 -11.74 -6.98
C GLU A 124 7.42 -12.22 -5.55
N ARG A 125 8.00 -11.35 -4.70
CA ARG A 125 8.25 -11.66 -3.28
C ARG A 125 6.98 -11.92 -2.47
N LEU A 126 5.88 -11.26 -2.79
CA LEU A 126 4.60 -11.47 -2.12
C LEU A 126 3.93 -12.77 -2.55
N LEU A 127 4.07 -13.18 -3.82
CA LEU A 127 3.48 -14.41 -4.34
C LEU A 127 4.13 -15.66 -3.74
N GLU A 128 5.40 -15.63 -3.38
CA GLU A 128 6.12 -16.75 -2.77
C GLU A 128 5.40 -17.32 -1.52
N PRO A 129 5.04 -16.51 -0.50
CA PRO A 129 4.30 -16.99 0.67
C PRO A 129 2.79 -17.00 0.48
N LEU A 130 2.24 -16.16 -0.41
CA LEU A 130 0.80 -16.04 -0.62
C LEU A 130 0.21 -17.31 -1.27
N ILE A 131 0.84 -17.82 -2.31
CA ILE A 131 0.33 -18.99 -3.03
C ILE A 131 0.22 -20.22 -2.13
N PRO A 132 1.26 -20.63 -1.36
CA PRO A 132 1.12 -21.73 -0.41
C PRO A 132 0.07 -21.48 0.67
N HIS A 133 -0.08 -20.24 1.15
CA HIS A 133 -1.10 -19.91 2.14
C HIS A 133 -2.51 -20.14 1.60
N LEU A 134 -2.78 -19.71 0.37
CA LEU A 134 -4.09 -19.91 -0.28
C LEU A 134 -4.41 -21.39 -0.54
N HIS A 135 -3.40 -22.23 -0.75
CA HIS A 135 -3.57 -23.67 -0.93
C HIS A 135 -3.78 -24.43 0.38
N ALA A 136 -3.36 -23.87 1.51
CA ALA A 136 -3.43 -24.48 2.84
C ALA A 136 -4.65 -24.01 3.67
N ALA A 137 -5.39 -23.02 3.17
CA ALA A 137 -6.50 -22.35 3.86
C ALA A 137 -7.86 -23.08 3.67
#